data_a23b5c2d631a95f2431ce42663ef5a60
#
_entry.id   a23b5c2d631a95f2431ce42663ef5a60
#
_cell.length_a   1.000
_cell.length_b   1.000
_cell.length_c   1.000
_cell.angle_alpha   90.00
_cell.angle_beta   90.00
_cell.angle_gamma   90.00
#
_symmetry.space_group_name_H-M   'P 1'
#
loop_
_entity.id
_entity.type
_entity.pdbx_description
1 polymer ?
#
loop_
_entity_poly.entity_id
_entity_poly.type
_entity_poly.pdbx_seq_one_letter_code
_entity_poly.pdbx_strand_id
1 'polypeptide(L)'
;MPSEAELFGWQSDGTQRVTLLNSDDQPQQDIVLPRSYRNPPWTLVTAHGVGFGVNHDPMIQMFPDPALWLRLGYRETQGELDFDRNVVIERDPKSVPDFFGKLLNPEDSLQVRTVESQDVQYDLVAKTIAHLLADEELQHSDILVVMPDTMTSRRTGARILTALRENGLQGHVPGITSSRDEIFKDSSIAVTHIHRAKGNEAPVIFVVDADYCESAFDKKKRRNVLFTAITRSRAWTYVIGVGPGMQQLENEILQIRNNNYRLSFHYPTQQEATALGPLYPTLLSLLVFAKS
;
A
#
# COMPACT_ATOMS: atom_id res chain seq x y z
N MET A 1 9.93 23.69 33.73
CA MET A 1 9.36 22.49 33.14
C MET A 1 9.72 22.54 31.65
N PRO A 2 10.26 21.50 31.05
CA PRO A 2 10.49 21.49 29.62
C PRO A 2 9.14 21.65 28.91
N SER A 3 9.11 22.40 27.82
CA SER A 3 7.92 22.56 26.99
C SER A 3 7.55 21.22 26.40
N GLU A 4 6.25 20.95 26.13
CA GLU A 4 5.82 19.71 25.51
C GLU A 4 6.56 19.41 24.18
N ALA A 5 7.05 20.44 23.49
CA ALA A 5 7.91 20.31 22.31
C ALA A 5 9.28 19.68 22.63
N GLU A 6 9.79 19.81 23.85
CA GLU A 6 11.05 19.18 24.27
C GLU A 6 10.85 17.72 24.73
N LEU A 7 9.64 17.34 25.14
CA LEU A 7 9.30 15.96 25.50
C LEU A 7 9.21 15.02 24.30
N PHE A 8 8.98 15.54 23.10
CA PHE A 8 8.93 14.78 21.86
C PHE A 8 10.18 14.99 21.00
N GLY A 9 11.32 15.18 21.62
CA GLY A 9 12.66 15.46 21.10
C GLY A 9 13.10 14.85 19.78
N TRP A 10 12.43 15.21 18.71
CA TRP A 10 12.85 14.95 17.34
C TRP A 10 13.50 16.22 16.78
N GLN A 11 14.78 16.37 17.04
CA GLN A 11 15.63 17.16 16.17
C GLN A 11 16.00 16.28 14.97
N SER A 12 15.22 16.36 13.91
CA SER A 12 15.79 16.08 12.59
C SER A 12 16.67 17.29 12.24
N ASP A 13 17.89 17.03 11.88
CA ASP A 13 18.88 17.90 11.28
C ASP A 13 18.30 19.06 10.42
N GLY A 14 17.85 20.11 11.09
CA GLY A 14 17.72 21.46 10.57
C GLY A 14 16.50 21.82 9.73
N THR A 15 15.49 20.98 9.54
CA THR A 15 14.33 21.35 8.71
C THR A 15 13.02 20.75 9.19
N GLN A 16 12.13 21.64 9.60
CA GLN A 16 10.72 21.50 9.99
C GLN A 16 10.45 20.87 11.36
N ARG A 17 10.22 21.75 12.33
CA ARG A 17 9.45 21.43 13.53
C ARG A 17 8.06 20.97 13.10
N VAL A 18 7.66 19.75 13.44
CA VAL A 18 6.25 19.36 13.41
C VAL A 18 5.54 20.21 14.47
N THR A 19 4.82 21.24 14.04
CA THR A 19 4.03 22.06 14.94
C THR A 19 2.78 21.26 15.29
N LEU A 20 2.64 20.84 16.55
CA LEU A 20 1.45 20.14 17.05
C LEU A 20 0.26 21.08 17.30
N LEU A 21 0.47 22.38 17.10
CA LEU A 21 -0.55 23.43 17.22
C LEU A 21 -0.79 24.06 15.85
N ASN A 22 -2.03 24.44 15.59
CA ASN A 22 -2.37 25.27 14.44
C ASN A 22 -2.00 26.76 14.71
N SER A 23 -2.28 27.65 13.74
CA SER A 23 -2.03 29.09 13.87
C SER A 23 -2.73 29.75 15.07
N ASP A 24 -3.72 29.09 15.67
CA ASP A 24 -4.54 29.60 16.77
C ASP A 24 -4.20 28.89 18.11
N ASP A 25 -3.01 28.27 18.20
CA ASP A 25 -2.53 27.52 19.37
C ASP A 25 -3.47 26.35 19.80
N GLN A 26 -4.30 25.85 18.88
CA GLN A 26 -5.12 24.68 19.12
C GLN A 26 -4.39 23.41 18.71
N PRO A 27 -4.57 22.28 19.43
CA PRO A 27 -3.98 21.00 19.04
C PRO A 27 -4.38 20.62 17.61
N GLN A 28 -3.41 20.27 16.79
CA GLN A 28 -3.69 19.71 15.47
C GLN A 28 -4.28 18.31 15.64
N GLN A 29 -5.48 18.10 15.11
CA GLN A 29 -6.14 16.80 15.15
C GLN A 29 -5.53 15.82 14.14
N ASP A 30 -4.93 16.34 13.05
CA ASP A 30 -4.36 15.54 11.98
C ASP A 30 -2.91 15.97 11.71
N ILE A 31 -1.96 15.10 12.05
CA ILE A 31 -0.54 15.27 11.72
C ILE A 31 -0.20 14.36 10.54
N VAL A 32 0.17 14.95 9.43
CA VAL A 32 0.67 14.23 8.27
C VAL A 32 2.19 14.18 8.32
N LEU A 33 2.75 12.97 8.39
CA LEU A 33 4.20 12.76 8.33
C LEU A 33 4.63 12.61 6.86
N PRO A 34 5.43 13.54 6.31
CA PRO A 34 5.83 13.49 4.91
C PRO A 34 6.81 12.35 4.63
N ARG A 35 7.59 11.92 5.64
CA ARG A 35 8.61 10.88 5.49
C ARG A 35 8.05 9.51 5.86
N SER A 36 8.07 8.59 4.92
CA SER A 36 7.68 7.19 5.14
C SER A 36 8.93 6.33 5.34
N TYR A 37 9.05 5.74 6.52
CA TYR A 37 10.12 4.79 6.86
C TYR A 37 9.71 3.34 6.63
N ARG A 38 8.45 3.08 6.39
CA ARG A 38 7.89 1.73 6.27
C ARG A 38 7.90 1.22 4.85
N ASN A 39 7.38 2.02 3.93
CA ASN A 39 7.20 1.57 2.55
C ASN A 39 8.31 2.11 1.65
N PRO A 40 8.87 1.28 0.75
CA PRO A 40 9.70 1.77 -0.33
C PRO A 40 8.97 2.86 -1.13
N PRO A 41 9.67 3.90 -1.62
CA PRO A 41 9.02 5.03 -2.27
C PRO A 41 8.21 4.62 -3.52
N TRP A 42 8.73 3.71 -4.33
CA TRP A 42 8.02 3.17 -5.51
C TRP A 42 6.76 2.38 -5.14
N THR A 43 6.80 1.60 -4.08
CA THR A 43 5.63 0.88 -3.56
C THR A 43 4.56 1.85 -3.07
N LEU A 44 4.95 2.90 -2.36
CA LEU A 44 4.03 3.92 -1.87
C LEU A 44 3.42 4.75 -3.01
N VAL A 45 4.22 5.14 -4.01
CA VAL A 45 3.72 5.85 -5.21
C VAL A 45 2.74 4.97 -5.97
N THR A 46 3.06 3.70 -6.16
CA THR A 46 2.16 2.76 -6.83
C THR A 46 0.85 2.59 -6.04
N ALA A 47 0.93 2.43 -4.72
CA ALA A 47 -0.26 2.33 -3.89
C ALA A 47 -1.16 3.57 -4.02
N HIS A 48 -0.59 4.79 -3.99
CA HIS A 48 -1.34 6.01 -4.25
C HIS A 48 -1.92 6.04 -5.67
N GLY A 49 -1.10 5.75 -6.68
CA GLY A 49 -1.55 5.77 -8.07
C GLY A 49 -2.75 4.87 -8.34
N VAL A 50 -2.69 3.61 -7.90
CA VAL A 50 -3.82 2.68 -8.07
C VAL A 50 -4.98 2.98 -7.11
N GLY A 51 -4.68 3.47 -5.91
CA GLY A 51 -5.68 3.87 -4.93
C GLY A 51 -6.55 5.02 -5.44
N PHE A 52 -5.94 6.08 -5.93
CA PHE A 52 -6.63 7.21 -6.55
C PHE A 52 -7.17 6.90 -7.94
N GLY A 53 -6.59 5.89 -8.62
CA GLY A 53 -6.90 5.60 -10.01
C GLY A 53 -6.43 6.72 -10.93
N VAL A 54 -5.21 7.24 -10.74
CA VAL A 54 -4.68 8.34 -11.56
C VAL A 54 -4.53 7.97 -13.04
N ASN A 55 -4.34 6.67 -13.33
CA ASN A 55 -4.28 6.11 -14.68
C ASN A 55 -5.57 5.39 -15.08
N HIS A 56 -6.63 5.55 -14.30
CA HIS A 56 -7.96 5.01 -14.59
C HIS A 56 -8.85 6.08 -15.22
N ASP A 57 -9.70 5.71 -16.17
CA ASP A 57 -10.66 6.62 -16.80
C ASP A 57 -12.10 6.14 -16.56
N PRO A 58 -12.93 6.91 -15.87
CA PRO A 58 -12.60 8.17 -15.17
C PRO A 58 -11.78 7.93 -13.90
N MET A 59 -11.04 8.96 -13.46
CA MET A 59 -10.33 8.93 -12.18
C MET A 59 -11.27 8.55 -11.03
N ILE A 60 -10.81 7.71 -10.10
CA ILE A 60 -11.68 7.07 -9.11
C ILE A 60 -11.92 7.98 -7.90
N GLN A 61 -10.87 8.64 -7.43
CA GLN A 61 -10.92 9.54 -6.27
C GLN A 61 -9.76 10.54 -6.33
N MET A 62 -9.90 11.67 -5.61
CA MET A 62 -8.83 12.68 -5.51
C MET A 62 -8.95 13.44 -4.20
N PHE A 63 -7.86 14.03 -3.74
CA PHE A 63 -7.88 14.94 -2.61
C PHE A 63 -8.70 16.20 -2.94
N PRO A 64 -9.52 16.68 -2.00
CA PRO A 64 -10.26 17.95 -2.19
C PRO A 64 -9.34 19.17 -2.12
N ASP A 65 -8.14 19.04 -1.58
CA ASP A 65 -7.11 20.06 -1.46
C ASP A 65 -5.82 19.56 -2.13
N PRO A 66 -5.36 20.18 -3.25
CA PRO A 66 -4.12 19.81 -3.92
C PRO A 66 -2.90 19.83 -3.01
N ALA A 67 -2.85 20.75 -2.04
CA ALA A 67 -1.72 20.86 -1.12
C ALA A 67 -1.49 19.62 -0.24
N LEU A 68 -2.47 18.70 -0.15
CA LEU A 68 -2.30 17.44 0.58
C LEU A 68 -1.22 16.56 -0.04
N TRP A 69 -1.02 16.60 -1.35
CA TRP A 69 0.07 15.88 -1.99
C TRP A 69 1.44 16.33 -1.48
N LEU A 70 1.64 17.65 -1.34
CA LEU A 70 2.89 18.21 -0.80
C LEU A 70 3.08 17.80 0.66
N ARG A 71 2.01 17.83 1.47
CA ARG A 71 2.05 17.38 2.88
C ARG A 71 2.37 15.89 2.99
N LEU A 72 1.96 15.07 2.03
CA LEU A 72 2.32 13.65 1.96
C LEU A 72 3.76 13.41 1.51
N GLY A 73 4.55 14.46 1.24
CA GLY A 73 5.94 14.38 0.83
C GLY A 73 6.10 14.10 -0.67
N TYR A 74 5.20 14.60 -1.49
CA TYR A 74 5.39 14.72 -2.92
C TYR A 74 5.89 16.12 -3.27
N ARG A 75 6.49 16.24 -4.45
CA ARG A 75 6.84 17.51 -5.08
C ARG A 75 6.43 17.53 -6.54
N GLU A 76 6.19 18.69 -7.07
CA GLU A 76 5.96 18.90 -8.48
C GLU A 76 7.27 18.76 -9.27
N THR A 77 7.18 18.14 -10.43
CA THR A 77 8.31 18.07 -11.37
C THR A 77 7.97 18.72 -12.72
N GLN A 78 6.70 18.72 -13.08
CA GLN A 78 6.17 19.38 -14.29
C GLN A 78 4.73 19.82 -14.03
N GLY A 79 4.36 20.94 -14.65
CA GLY A 79 3.02 21.52 -14.50
C GLY A 79 2.82 22.19 -13.16
N GLU A 80 1.57 22.25 -12.71
CA GLU A 80 1.16 22.96 -11.49
C GLU A 80 0.17 22.07 -10.72
N LEU A 81 0.39 21.91 -9.43
CA LEU A 81 -0.49 21.14 -8.56
C LEU A 81 -1.63 22.03 -8.06
N ASP A 82 -2.55 22.32 -8.97
CA ASP A 82 -3.73 23.12 -8.72
C ASP A 82 -4.93 22.57 -9.51
N PHE A 83 -6.13 23.03 -9.18
CA PHE A 83 -7.37 22.62 -9.84
C PHE A 83 -7.33 22.89 -11.35
N ASP A 84 -7.89 21.94 -12.12
CA ASP A 84 -7.98 22.01 -13.58
C ASP A 84 -6.61 22.21 -14.27
N ARG A 85 -5.56 21.60 -13.71
CA ARG A 85 -4.19 21.66 -14.23
C ARG A 85 -3.60 20.28 -14.44
N ASN A 86 -2.73 20.19 -15.46
CA ASN A 86 -1.89 19.01 -15.64
C ASN A 86 -0.67 19.11 -14.73
N VAL A 87 -0.37 18.01 -14.06
CA VAL A 87 0.76 17.94 -13.13
C VAL A 87 1.46 16.60 -13.21
N VAL A 88 2.77 16.63 -12.99
CA VAL A 88 3.57 15.44 -12.70
C VAL A 88 4.20 15.62 -11.33
N ILE A 89 3.94 14.67 -10.45
CA ILE A 89 4.46 14.66 -9.08
C ILE A 89 5.32 13.43 -8.83
N GLU A 90 6.32 13.55 -7.96
CA GLU A 90 7.15 12.45 -7.49
C GLU A 90 7.36 12.54 -5.98
N ARG A 91 7.85 11.47 -5.36
CA ARG A 91 8.28 11.55 -3.96
C ARG A 91 9.44 12.51 -3.82
N ASP A 92 9.30 13.50 -2.92
CA ASP A 92 10.42 14.38 -2.59
C ASP A 92 11.56 13.54 -2.00
N PRO A 93 12.79 13.64 -2.52
CA PRO A 93 13.94 12.94 -1.96
C PRO A 93 14.13 13.13 -0.45
N LYS A 94 13.77 14.32 0.08
CA LYS A 94 13.79 14.59 1.52
C LYS A 94 12.79 13.76 2.32
N SER A 95 11.74 13.28 1.66
CA SER A 95 10.69 12.44 2.24
C SER A 95 10.97 10.94 2.09
N VAL A 96 12.09 10.58 1.48
CA VAL A 96 12.50 9.19 1.23
C VAL A 96 13.75 8.87 2.05
N PRO A 97 13.74 7.84 2.90
CA PRO A 97 14.94 7.33 3.55
C PRO A 97 15.93 6.75 2.53
N ASP A 98 17.21 7.12 2.65
CA ASP A 98 18.26 6.72 1.70
C ASP A 98 18.50 5.21 1.62
N PHE A 99 18.18 4.47 2.68
CA PHE A 99 18.44 3.04 2.75
C PHE A 99 17.62 2.24 1.73
N PHE A 100 16.42 2.68 1.35
CA PHE A 100 15.60 1.95 0.38
C PHE A 100 16.31 1.79 -0.96
N GLY A 101 16.83 2.87 -1.52
CA GLY A 101 17.54 2.81 -2.80
C GLY A 101 18.91 2.10 -2.73
N LYS A 102 19.44 1.87 -1.52
CA LYS A 102 20.69 1.12 -1.31
C LYS A 102 20.46 -0.38 -1.16
N LEU A 103 19.31 -0.77 -0.61
CA LEU A 103 19.01 -2.15 -0.22
C LEU A 103 18.05 -2.86 -1.17
N LEU A 104 17.22 -2.13 -1.89
CA LEU A 104 16.15 -2.68 -2.72
C LEU A 104 16.22 -2.16 -4.15
N ASN A 105 15.89 -3.05 -5.09
CA ASN A 105 15.66 -2.68 -6.48
C ASN A 105 14.13 -2.53 -6.70
N PRO A 106 13.65 -1.42 -7.29
CA PRO A 106 12.23 -1.23 -7.58
C PRO A 106 11.60 -2.36 -8.40
N GLU A 107 12.34 -2.89 -9.38
CA GLU A 107 11.82 -3.94 -10.28
C GLU A 107 11.63 -5.28 -9.56
N ASP A 108 12.47 -5.59 -8.59
CA ASP A 108 12.39 -6.83 -7.83
C ASP A 108 11.41 -6.71 -6.66
N SER A 109 11.36 -5.53 -6.04
CA SER A 109 10.56 -5.31 -4.84
C SER A 109 9.08 -5.04 -5.08
N LEU A 110 8.67 -4.71 -6.32
CA LEU A 110 7.26 -4.56 -6.67
C LEU A 110 6.94 -5.38 -7.91
N GLN A 111 6.31 -6.53 -7.72
CA GLN A 111 5.90 -7.44 -8.77
C GLN A 111 4.38 -7.39 -8.97
N VAL A 112 3.97 -7.33 -10.24
CA VAL A 112 2.55 -7.40 -10.62
C VAL A 112 2.38 -8.46 -11.69
N ARG A 113 1.36 -9.30 -11.57
CA ARG A 113 1.11 -10.37 -12.56
C ARG A 113 -0.38 -10.68 -12.71
N THR A 114 -0.81 -10.74 -13.96
CA THR A 114 -2.05 -11.41 -14.35
C THR A 114 -1.74 -12.85 -14.71
N VAL A 115 -2.49 -13.79 -14.14
CA VAL A 115 -2.34 -15.22 -14.40
C VAL A 115 -3.64 -15.82 -14.97
N GLU A 116 -3.55 -17.03 -15.49
CA GLU A 116 -4.64 -17.68 -16.24
C GLU A 116 -5.82 -18.11 -15.34
N SER A 117 -5.52 -18.51 -14.10
CA SER A 117 -6.53 -18.99 -13.15
C SER A 117 -6.11 -18.80 -11.71
N GLN A 118 -7.09 -18.90 -10.79
CA GLN A 118 -6.82 -18.84 -9.36
C GLN A 118 -5.93 -20.00 -8.87
N ASP A 119 -6.05 -21.19 -9.45
CA ASP A 119 -5.18 -22.31 -9.05
C ASP A 119 -3.74 -22.07 -9.47
N VAL A 120 -3.50 -21.54 -10.66
CA VAL A 120 -2.17 -21.09 -11.11
C VAL A 120 -1.64 -19.97 -10.22
N GLN A 121 -2.51 -19.03 -9.80
CA GLN A 121 -2.13 -17.96 -8.89
C GLN A 121 -1.63 -18.50 -7.55
N TYR A 122 -2.41 -19.39 -6.92
CA TYR A 122 -2.07 -19.88 -5.58
C TYR A 122 -0.84 -20.80 -5.60
N ASP A 123 -0.67 -21.58 -6.65
CA ASP A 123 0.54 -22.39 -6.86
C ASP A 123 1.77 -21.49 -7.09
N LEU A 124 1.66 -20.44 -7.90
CA LEU A 124 2.72 -19.45 -8.10
C LEU A 124 3.12 -18.79 -6.76
N VAL A 125 2.14 -18.37 -5.97
CA VAL A 125 2.39 -17.78 -4.65
C VAL A 125 3.12 -18.77 -3.75
N ALA A 126 2.67 -20.02 -3.66
CA ALA A 126 3.30 -21.03 -2.83
C ALA A 126 4.74 -21.34 -3.27
N LYS A 127 5.00 -21.47 -4.57
CA LYS A 127 6.34 -21.68 -5.12
C LYS A 127 7.26 -20.49 -4.86
N THR A 128 6.75 -19.28 -5.03
CA THR A 128 7.53 -18.06 -4.74
C THR A 128 7.89 -18.00 -3.24
N ILE A 129 6.93 -18.30 -2.36
CA ILE A 129 7.19 -18.35 -0.91
C ILE A 129 8.24 -19.42 -0.57
N ALA A 130 8.14 -20.61 -1.16
CA ALA A 130 9.12 -21.67 -0.94
C ALA A 130 10.53 -21.23 -1.34
N HIS A 131 10.68 -20.57 -2.49
CA HIS A 131 11.95 -20.00 -2.96
C HIS A 131 12.48 -18.93 -2.00
N LEU A 132 11.64 -17.97 -1.60
CA LEU A 132 12.04 -16.90 -0.67
C LEU A 132 12.53 -17.44 0.68
N LEU A 133 11.91 -18.49 1.19
CA LEU A 133 12.34 -19.13 2.45
C LEU A 133 13.62 -19.96 2.31
N ALA A 134 13.85 -20.54 1.11
CA ALA A 134 15.02 -21.39 0.88
C ALA A 134 16.29 -20.58 0.54
N ASP A 135 16.13 -19.53 -0.27
CA ASP A 135 17.25 -18.86 -0.93
C ASP A 135 17.52 -17.44 -0.40
N GLU A 136 16.54 -16.79 0.27
CA GLU A 136 16.64 -15.39 0.71
C GLU A 136 16.71 -15.21 2.24
N GLU A 137 16.93 -16.29 2.99
CA GLU A 137 17.05 -16.30 4.47
C GLU A 137 15.84 -15.69 5.20
N LEU A 138 14.67 -15.64 4.56
CA LEU A 138 13.45 -15.11 5.16
C LEU A 138 12.82 -16.14 6.10
N GLN A 139 12.13 -15.64 7.12
CA GLN A 139 11.34 -16.45 8.04
C GLN A 139 9.85 -16.44 7.61
N HIS A 140 9.11 -17.44 8.07
CA HIS A 140 7.67 -17.54 7.82
C HIS A 140 6.90 -16.30 8.30
N SER A 141 7.33 -15.66 9.39
CA SER A 141 6.78 -14.42 9.94
C SER A 141 7.09 -13.18 9.10
N ASP A 142 8.04 -13.26 8.16
CA ASP A 142 8.37 -12.17 7.25
C ASP A 142 7.42 -12.11 6.04
N ILE A 143 6.53 -13.08 5.91
CA ILE A 143 5.64 -13.23 4.76
C ILE A 143 4.18 -13.19 5.19
N LEU A 144 3.39 -12.34 4.53
CA LEU A 144 1.96 -12.23 4.76
C LEU A 144 1.19 -12.29 3.43
N VAL A 145 0.26 -13.24 3.34
CA VAL A 145 -0.66 -13.33 2.20
C VAL A 145 -1.97 -12.63 2.55
N VAL A 146 -2.35 -11.63 1.75
CA VAL A 146 -3.52 -10.78 1.98
C VAL A 146 -4.59 -11.04 0.93
N MET A 147 -5.78 -11.40 1.38
CA MET A 147 -6.99 -11.55 0.58
C MET A 147 -7.82 -10.26 0.67
N PRO A 148 -8.05 -9.52 -0.44
CA PRO A 148 -8.86 -8.31 -0.46
C PRO A 148 -10.34 -8.58 -0.13
N ASP A 149 -10.91 -9.66 -0.66
CA ASP A 149 -12.30 -10.01 -0.43
C ASP A 149 -12.50 -10.73 0.91
N THR A 150 -13.25 -10.11 1.80
CA THR A 150 -13.57 -10.67 3.11
C THR A 150 -14.69 -11.72 3.06
N MET A 151 -15.58 -11.62 2.09
CA MET A 151 -16.76 -12.50 1.99
C MET A 151 -16.36 -13.92 1.58
N THR A 152 -15.39 -14.05 0.69
CA THR A 152 -14.90 -15.34 0.20
C THR A 152 -13.67 -15.84 0.98
N SER A 153 -13.16 -15.09 1.93
CA SER A 153 -11.88 -15.33 2.61
C SER A 153 -11.73 -16.73 3.20
N ARG A 154 -12.81 -17.34 3.71
CA ARG A 154 -12.77 -18.72 4.23
C ARG A 154 -12.48 -19.73 3.11
N ARG A 155 -13.15 -19.61 1.97
CA ARG A 155 -12.98 -20.52 0.82
C ARG A 155 -11.64 -20.27 0.15
N THR A 156 -11.31 -19.01 -0.12
CA THR A 156 -10.03 -18.61 -0.71
C THR A 156 -8.86 -19.03 0.17
N GLY A 157 -8.93 -18.77 1.47
CA GLY A 157 -7.91 -19.19 2.42
C GLY A 157 -7.67 -20.70 2.43
N ALA A 158 -8.74 -21.51 2.38
CA ALA A 158 -8.61 -22.98 2.31
C ALA A 158 -7.87 -23.44 1.04
N ARG A 159 -8.13 -22.81 -0.13
CA ARG A 159 -7.42 -23.12 -1.39
C ARG A 159 -5.96 -22.72 -1.31
N ILE A 160 -5.65 -21.55 -0.77
CA ILE A 160 -4.26 -21.10 -0.57
C ILE A 160 -3.51 -22.05 0.36
N LEU A 161 -4.13 -22.46 1.48
CA LEU A 161 -3.52 -23.44 2.39
C LEU A 161 -3.26 -24.79 1.72
N THR A 162 -4.11 -25.20 0.79
CA THR A 162 -3.89 -26.40 -0.01
C THR A 162 -2.66 -26.25 -0.91
N ALA A 163 -2.56 -25.15 -1.67
CA ALA A 163 -1.41 -24.87 -2.51
C ALA A 163 -0.10 -24.78 -1.72
N LEU A 164 -0.11 -24.12 -0.55
CA LEU A 164 1.04 -24.07 0.34
C LEU A 164 1.49 -25.49 0.75
N ARG A 165 0.56 -26.34 1.19
CA ARG A 165 0.86 -27.71 1.62
C ARG A 165 1.39 -28.57 0.48
N GLU A 166 0.87 -28.43 -0.73
CA GLU A 166 1.34 -29.13 -1.94
C GLU A 166 2.78 -28.75 -2.32
N ASN A 167 3.21 -27.55 -1.90
CA ASN A 167 4.58 -27.06 -2.04
C ASN A 167 5.43 -27.23 -0.76
N GLY A 168 5.01 -28.09 0.18
CA GLY A 168 5.79 -28.42 1.38
C GLY A 168 5.74 -27.37 2.49
N LEU A 169 4.85 -26.38 2.39
CA LEU A 169 4.74 -25.28 3.33
C LEU A 169 3.56 -25.46 4.29
N GLN A 170 3.75 -25.01 5.54
CA GLN A 170 2.65 -24.86 6.47
C GLN A 170 2.03 -23.46 6.36
N GLY A 171 0.72 -23.37 6.44
CA GLY A 171 0.00 -22.10 6.44
C GLY A 171 -1.16 -22.13 7.43
N HIS A 172 -1.61 -20.95 7.83
CA HIS A 172 -2.77 -20.80 8.71
C HIS A 172 -3.58 -19.55 8.34
N VAL A 173 -4.86 -19.58 8.68
CA VAL A 173 -5.77 -18.42 8.56
C VAL A 173 -6.15 -17.98 9.98
N PRO A 174 -5.61 -16.86 10.48
CA PRO A 174 -5.88 -16.36 11.83
C PRO A 174 -7.39 -16.22 12.09
N GLY A 175 -7.87 -16.81 13.18
CA GLY A 175 -9.28 -16.83 13.58
C GLY A 175 -10.18 -17.77 12.79
N ILE A 176 -9.62 -18.60 11.90
CA ILE A 176 -10.32 -19.70 11.22
C ILE A 176 -9.63 -21.02 11.53
N THR A 177 -8.34 -21.15 11.27
CA THR A 177 -7.54 -22.36 11.52
C THR A 177 -6.56 -22.20 12.69
N SER A 178 -6.46 -21.00 13.26
CA SER A 178 -5.61 -20.67 14.42
C SER A 178 -6.29 -19.64 15.33
N SER A 179 -5.64 -19.27 16.44
CA SER A 179 -6.13 -18.24 17.37
C SER A 179 -6.41 -16.92 16.65
N ARG A 180 -7.33 -16.13 17.21
CA ARG A 180 -7.66 -14.79 16.68
C ARG A 180 -6.57 -13.76 16.95
N ASP A 181 -5.83 -13.93 18.02
CA ASP A 181 -4.96 -12.90 18.57
C ASP A 181 -3.55 -12.97 18.01
N GLU A 182 -3.21 -14.07 17.32
CA GLU A 182 -1.91 -14.32 16.75
C GLU A 182 -1.98 -14.33 15.22
N ILE A 183 -1.40 -13.29 14.60
CA ILE A 183 -1.32 -13.19 13.13
C ILE A 183 -0.14 -14.02 12.62
N PHE A 184 1.04 -13.83 13.19
CA PHE A 184 2.24 -14.57 12.81
C PHE A 184 2.47 -15.74 13.76
N LYS A 185 2.85 -16.87 13.19
CA LYS A 185 3.13 -18.10 13.92
C LYS A 185 4.39 -18.74 13.36
N ASP A 186 5.22 -19.27 14.26
CA ASP A 186 6.45 -19.93 13.87
C ASP A 186 6.20 -21.06 12.86
N SER A 187 7.07 -21.13 11.87
CA SER A 187 7.05 -22.15 10.81
C SER A 187 5.73 -22.24 10.03
N SER A 188 4.96 -21.17 9.96
CA SER A 188 3.66 -21.16 9.28
C SER A 188 3.36 -19.83 8.61
N ILE A 189 3.00 -19.86 7.34
CA ILE A 189 2.65 -18.68 6.55
C ILE A 189 1.27 -18.16 6.96
N ALA A 190 1.21 -16.88 7.31
CA ALA A 190 -0.06 -16.20 7.63
C ALA A 190 -0.83 -15.86 6.34
N VAL A 191 -2.07 -16.35 6.24
CA VAL A 191 -3.00 -16.03 5.15
C VAL A 191 -4.19 -15.31 5.77
N THR A 192 -4.41 -14.04 5.45
CA THR A 192 -5.43 -13.24 6.14
C THR A 192 -6.21 -12.33 5.21
N HIS A 193 -7.39 -11.93 5.63
CA HIS A 193 -8.14 -10.91 4.91
C HIS A 193 -7.73 -9.50 5.33
N ILE A 194 -8.01 -8.51 4.48
CA ILE A 194 -7.54 -7.14 4.63
C ILE A 194 -7.83 -6.50 6.00
N HIS A 195 -9.00 -6.73 6.61
CA HIS A 195 -9.31 -6.12 7.90
C HIS A 195 -8.45 -6.65 9.05
N ARG A 196 -7.92 -7.87 8.93
CA ARG A 196 -6.97 -8.41 9.90
C ARG A 196 -5.52 -8.06 9.56
N ALA A 197 -5.22 -7.84 8.27
CA ALA A 197 -3.93 -7.31 7.85
C ALA A 197 -3.73 -5.87 8.35
N LYS A 198 -4.84 -5.13 8.61
CA LYS A 198 -4.76 -3.77 9.15
C LYS A 198 -4.11 -3.78 10.54
N GLY A 199 -3.05 -3.00 10.71
CA GLY A 199 -2.24 -2.97 11.93
C GLY A 199 -1.05 -3.93 11.93
N ASN A 200 -1.01 -4.89 10.99
CA ASN A 200 0.11 -5.79 10.81
C ASN A 200 0.86 -5.44 9.53
N GLU A 201 2.15 -5.69 9.52
CA GLU A 201 3.05 -5.47 8.39
C GLU A 201 4.11 -6.56 8.33
N ALA A 202 4.62 -6.81 7.14
CA ALA A 202 5.67 -7.80 6.92
C ALA A 202 6.67 -7.30 5.86
N PRO A 203 7.91 -7.79 5.84
CA PRO A 203 8.84 -7.57 4.74
C PRO A 203 8.24 -7.92 3.38
N VAL A 204 7.55 -9.04 3.26
CA VAL A 204 6.95 -9.54 2.02
C VAL A 204 5.44 -9.61 2.13
N ILE A 205 4.75 -8.97 1.19
CA ILE A 205 3.30 -9.02 1.08
C ILE A 205 2.89 -9.62 -0.26
N PHE A 206 2.05 -10.64 -0.21
CA PHE A 206 1.32 -11.13 -1.38
C PHE A 206 -0.12 -10.65 -1.32
N VAL A 207 -0.54 -9.84 -2.27
CA VAL A 207 -1.96 -9.47 -2.48
C VAL A 207 -2.50 -10.41 -3.54
N VAL A 208 -3.34 -11.36 -3.14
CA VAL A 208 -3.94 -12.35 -4.03
C VAL A 208 -5.37 -11.97 -4.40
N ASP A 209 -5.87 -12.44 -5.54
CA ASP A 209 -7.18 -12.08 -6.08
C ASP A 209 -7.37 -10.55 -6.16
N ALA A 210 -6.31 -9.83 -6.59
CA ALA A 210 -6.29 -8.38 -6.65
C ALA A 210 -7.29 -7.80 -7.66
N ASP A 211 -7.71 -8.59 -8.66
CA ASP A 211 -8.79 -8.28 -9.60
C ASP A 211 -10.12 -7.93 -8.90
N TYR A 212 -10.37 -8.45 -7.70
CA TYR A 212 -11.48 -8.02 -6.86
C TYR A 212 -11.50 -6.50 -6.66
N CYS A 213 -10.34 -5.86 -6.61
CA CYS A 213 -10.22 -4.42 -6.38
C CYS A 213 -10.56 -3.58 -7.62
N GLU A 214 -10.72 -4.21 -8.79
CA GLU A 214 -11.12 -3.54 -10.03
C GLU A 214 -12.61 -3.72 -10.37
N SER A 215 -13.34 -4.48 -9.60
CA SER A 215 -14.76 -4.69 -9.85
C SER A 215 -15.56 -3.37 -9.83
N ALA A 216 -16.59 -3.30 -10.66
CA ALA A 216 -17.43 -2.11 -10.84
C ALA A 216 -18.20 -1.70 -9.58
N PHE A 217 -18.53 -2.65 -8.71
CA PHE A 217 -19.27 -2.37 -7.48
C PHE A 217 -18.35 -1.78 -6.40
N ASP A 218 -18.71 -0.59 -5.88
CA ASP A 218 -17.99 0.13 -4.81
C ASP A 218 -16.46 0.26 -5.06
N LYS A 219 -16.11 0.69 -6.28
CA LYS A 219 -14.73 0.75 -6.76
C LYS A 219 -13.83 1.55 -5.81
N LYS A 220 -14.26 2.69 -5.28
CA LYS A 220 -13.50 3.49 -4.32
C LYS A 220 -13.07 2.65 -3.10
N LYS A 221 -14.02 1.98 -2.46
CA LYS A 221 -13.73 1.15 -1.29
C LYS A 221 -12.76 0.02 -1.61
N ARG A 222 -12.93 -0.62 -2.77
CA ARG A 222 -12.05 -1.71 -3.22
C ARG A 222 -10.65 -1.23 -3.55
N ARG A 223 -10.51 -0.06 -4.17
CA ARG A 223 -9.19 0.56 -4.40
C ARG A 223 -8.52 0.97 -3.09
N ASN A 224 -9.27 1.40 -2.09
CA ASN A 224 -8.75 1.65 -0.74
C ASN A 224 -8.29 0.34 -0.06
N VAL A 225 -8.96 -0.77 -0.32
CA VAL A 225 -8.50 -2.10 0.12
C VAL A 225 -7.16 -2.45 -0.52
N LEU A 226 -7.01 -2.25 -1.83
CA LEU A 226 -5.75 -2.50 -2.54
C LEU A 226 -4.61 -1.62 -2.01
N PHE A 227 -4.86 -0.31 -1.88
CA PHE A 227 -3.92 0.61 -1.26
C PHE A 227 -3.47 0.12 0.12
N THR A 228 -4.44 -0.25 0.96
CA THR A 228 -4.16 -0.75 2.32
C THR A 228 -3.32 -2.02 2.28
N ALA A 229 -3.61 -2.96 1.38
CA ALA A 229 -2.86 -4.20 1.25
C ALA A 229 -1.42 -3.97 0.82
N ILE A 230 -1.21 -3.18 -0.24
CA ILE A 230 0.13 -2.84 -0.75
C ILE A 230 0.97 -2.15 0.33
N THR A 231 0.38 -1.22 1.07
CA THR A 231 1.10 -0.48 2.13
C THR A 231 1.37 -1.28 3.40
N ARG A 232 1.03 -2.56 3.48
CA ARG A 232 1.49 -3.47 4.54
C ARG A 232 2.93 -3.94 4.33
N SER A 233 3.48 -3.78 3.13
CA SER A 233 4.84 -4.21 2.80
C SER A 233 5.90 -3.25 3.36
N ARG A 234 6.99 -3.84 3.88
CA ARG A 234 8.19 -3.09 4.25
C ARG A 234 9.30 -3.20 3.20
N ALA A 235 9.24 -4.19 2.29
CA ALA A 235 10.24 -4.40 1.26
C ALA A 235 9.65 -4.90 -0.06
N TRP A 236 9.10 -6.10 -0.11
CA TRP A 236 8.62 -6.74 -1.33
C TRP A 236 7.10 -6.86 -1.37
N THR A 237 6.54 -6.54 -2.51
CA THR A 237 5.09 -6.59 -2.75
C THR A 237 4.80 -7.34 -4.04
N TYR A 238 3.95 -8.34 -3.95
CA TYR A 238 3.44 -9.11 -5.08
C TYR A 238 1.94 -8.85 -5.20
N VAL A 239 1.50 -8.28 -6.32
CA VAL A 239 0.09 -8.04 -6.63
C VAL A 239 -0.32 -8.98 -7.75
N ILE A 240 -1.15 -9.95 -7.44
CA ILE A 240 -1.46 -11.04 -8.37
C ILE A 240 -2.98 -11.21 -8.44
N GLY A 241 -3.48 -11.52 -9.61
CA GLY A 241 -4.90 -11.79 -9.83
C GLY A 241 -5.15 -12.38 -11.21
N VAL A 242 -6.42 -12.50 -11.57
CA VAL A 242 -6.87 -13.17 -12.79
C VAL A 242 -7.76 -12.28 -13.65
N GLY A 243 -7.77 -12.53 -14.94
CA GLY A 243 -8.73 -11.96 -15.88
C GLY A 243 -8.57 -10.46 -16.17
N PRO A 244 -9.58 -9.86 -16.86
CA PRO A 244 -9.48 -8.50 -17.38
C PRO A 244 -9.30 -7.43 -16.32
N GLY A 245 -9.90 -7.60 -15.13
CA GLY A 245 -9.75 -6.66 -14.02
C GLY A 245 -8.30 -6.59 -13.52
N MET A 246 -7.62 -7.73 -13.45
CA MET A 246 -6.20 -7.77 -13.10
C MET A 246 -5.34 -7.16 -14.19
N GLN A 247 -5.63 -7.43 -15.47
CA GLN A 247 -4.92 -6.81 -16.59
C GLN A 247 -5.00 -5.29 -16.55
N GLN A 248 -6.15 -4.74 -16.19
CA GLN A 248 -6.30 -3.29 -16.02
C GLN A 248 -5.43 -2.76 -14.88
N LEU A 249 -5.44 -3.40 -13.72
CA LEU A 249 -4.56 -3.05 -12.60
C LEU A 249 -3.07 -3.16 -12.95
N GLU A 250 -2.69 -4.23 -13.64
CA GLU A 250 -1.33 -4.43 -14.11
C GLU A 250 -0.90 -3.30 -15.06
N ASN A 251 -1.74 -2.92 -16.02
CA ASN A 251 -1.46 -1.79 -16.91
C ASN A 251 -1.29 -0.49 -16.16
N GLU A 252 -2.14 -0.17 -15.18
CA GLU A 252 -2.00 1.03 -14.35
C GLU A 252 -0.66 1.03 -13.58
N ILE A 253 -0.27 -0.10 -12.99
CA ILE A 253 1.00 -0.24 -12.26
C ILE A 253 2.20 -0.11 -13.20
N LEU A 254 2.13 -0.74 -14.38
CA LEU A 254 3.19 -0.65 -15.38
C LEU A 254 3.34 0.77 -15.93
N GLN A 255 2.27 1.53 -16.11
CA GLN A 255 2.34 2.94 -16.49
C GLN A 255 3.08 3.77 -15.44
N ILE A 256 2.82 3.54 -14.14
CA ILE A 256 3.54 4.22 -13.05
C ILE A 256 5.03 3.85 -13.07
N ARG A 257 5.34 2.56 -13.23
CA ARG A 257 6.72 2.06 -13.35
C ARG A 257 7.45 2.69 -14.54
N ASN A 258 6.84 2.66 -15.73
CA ASN A 258 7.40 3.21 -16.96
C ASN A 258 7.60 4.73 -16.90
N ASN A 259 6.85 5.42 -16.05
CA ASN A 259 7.04 6.85 -15.74
C ASN A 259 8.03 7.07 -14.57
N ASN A 260 8.93 6.12 -14.29
CA ASN A 260 9.90 6.18 -13.19
C ASN A 260 9.27 6.48 -11.82
N TYR A 261 8.14 5.85 -11.53
CA TYR A 261 7.36 6.04 -10.31
C TYR A 261 6.98 7.52 -10.06
N ARG A 262 6.60 8.22 -11.13
CA ARG A 262 5.97 9.54 -11.11
C ARG A 262 4.49 9.40 -11.43
N LEU A 263 3.66 10.18 -10.76
CA LEU A 263 2.23 10.26 -11.07
C LEU A 263 2.00 11.45 -11.98
N SER A 264 1.48 11.18 -13.18
CA SER A 264 1.13 12.19 -14.18
C SER A 264 -0.37 12.17 -14.39
N PHE A 265 -1.04 13.28 -14.10
CA PHE A 265 -2.50 13.36 -14.20
C PHE A 265 -2.99 14.80 -14.39
N HIS A 266 -4.21 14.92 -14.85
CA HIS A 266 -4.96 16.16 -14.82
C HIS A 266 -5.67 16.26 -13.46
N TYR A 267 -5.35 17.30 -12.67
CA TYR A 267 -6.05 17.52 -11.41
C TYR A 267 -7.49 17.94 -11.70
N PRO A 268 -8.50 17.30 -11.10
CA PRO A 268 -9.90 17.66 -11.34
C PRO A 268 -10.18 19.11 -10.95
N THR A 269 -11.24 19.68 -11.50
CA THR A 269 -11.79 20.96 -11.01
C THR A 269 -12.18 20.83 -9.54
N GLN A 270 -12.25 21.95 -8.82
CA GLN A 270 -12.62 21.95 -7.40
C GLN A 270 -13.97 21.25 -7.15
N GLN A 271 -14.92 21.43 -8.06
CA GLN A 271 -16.24 20.81 -7.97
C GLN A 271 -16.15 19.28 -8.14
N GLU A 272 -15.38 18.81 -9.13
CA GLU A 272 -15.15 17.37 -9.36
C GLU A 272 -14.36 16.74 -8.24
N ALA A 273 -13.30 17.37 -7.77
CA ALA A 273 -12.50 16.87 -6.64
C ALA A 273 -13.36 16.71 -5.38
N THR A 274 -14.26 17.67 -5.13
CA THR A 274 -15.22 17.59 -4.02
C THR A 274 -16.22 16.43 -4.20
N ALA A 275 -16.71 16.23 -5.43
CA ALA A 275 -17.65 15.15 -5.77
C ALA A 275 -16.99 13.76 -5.73
N LEU A 276 -15.74 13.65 -6.18
CA LEU A 276 -14.92 12.46 -6.05
C LEU A 276 -14.71 12.09 -4.58
N GLY A 277 -14.68 13.09 -3.71
CA GLY A 277 -14.53 12.96 -2.27
C GLY A 277 -13.11 12.53 -1.87
N PRO A 278 -12.74 12.76 -0.60
CA PRO A 278 -11.45 12.34 -0.10
C PRO A 278 -11.38 10.82 -0.11
N LEU A 279 -10.18 10.32 -0.30
CA LEU A 279 -9.78 9.04 0.23
C LEU A 279 -10.36 8.93 1.66
N TYR A 280 -11.10 7.87 1.96
CA TYR A 280 -11.76 7.70 3.26
C TYR A 280 -10.89 8.21 4.41
N PRO A 281 -11.48 8.73 5.51
CA PRO A 281 -10.73 9.14 6.72
C PRO A 281 -9.73 8.09 7.19
N THR A 282 -9.95 6.84 6.81
CA THR A 282 -9.07 5.70 7.05
C THR A 282 -7.68 5.83 6.38
N LEU A 283 -7.53 6.53 5.26
CA LEU A 283 -6.23 6.69 4.62
C LEU A 283 -5.41 7.81 5.26
N LEU A 284 -6.03 8.91 5.66
CA LEU A 284 -5.38 9.90 6.51
C LEU A 284 -5.01 9.28 7.87
N SER A 285 -5.88 8.45 8.46
CA SER A 285 -5.57 7.75 9.71
C SER A 285 -4.50 6.66 9.55
N LEU A 286 -4.35 6.03 8.38
CA LEU A 286 -3.28 5.05 8.13
C LEU A 286 -1.90 5.70 7.95
N LEU A 287 -1.87 6.95 7.49
CA LEU A 287 -0.65 7.75 7.43
C LEU A 287 -0.27 8.32 8.82
N VAL A 288 -1.24 8.45 9.73
CA VAL A 288 -1.06 8.96 11.10
C VAL A 288 -0.63 7.87 12.09
N PHE A 289 -0.98 6.59 11.87
CA PHE A 289 -0.62 5.49 12.78
C PHE A 289 0.65 4.75 12.37
N ALA A 290 1.76 5.47 12.16
CA ALA A 290 3.09 4.92 12.32
C ALA A 290 3.58 5.18 13.76
N LYS A 291 2.76 4.81 14.76
CA LYS A 291 3.17 4.76 16.17
C LYS A 291 3.06 3.32 16.66
N SER A 292 4.17 2.81 17.03
CA SER A 292 4.68 1.80 17.93
C SER A 292 5.48 0.74 17.24
#